data_de4772fa97c28937c207ce90f17bf785
#
_entry.id   de4772fa97c28937c207ce90f17bf785
#
_cell.length_a   1.000
_cell.length_b   1.000
_cell.length_c   1.000
_cell.angle_alpha   90.00
_cell.angle_beta   90.00
_cell.angle_gamma   90.00
#
_symmetry.space_group_name_H-M   'P 1'
#
loop_
_entity.id
_entity.type
_entity.pdbx_description
1 polymer ?
#
loop_
_entity_poly.entity_id
_entity_poly.type
_entity_poly.pdbx_seq_one_letter_code
_entity_poly.pdbx_strand_id
1 'polypeptide(L)'
;MYQALWPGAFLFLFLLLIISGAVAQDIKEIKELQKDEMGKYIHYEVVNQLPVSADSLAFRAKAFFKLKKMDPFTVDSTALEQRGKFVINKTAFVLSHPSGEIVYNFRFEIKGERYRFWLTDFLFIPYQRDRYGNFVPSTTKGIPLEKSQGKLNAGEWSAYISDAGRQSAALAAEFKGYLSASQQAKPLHKTGTLISTKSW
;
A
#
# COMPACT_ATOMS: atom_id res chain seq x y z
N MET A 1 50.68 -22.41 39.72
CA MET A 1 50.97 -21.24 38.89
C MET A 1 49.66 -20.87 38.20
N TYR A 2 48.84 -20.06 38.88
CA TYR A 2 47.49 -19.63 38.37
C TYR A 2 47.64 -18.26 37.73
N GLN A 3 47.43 -18.19 36.42
CA GLN A 3 47.34 -16.89 35.73
C GLN A 3 46.00 -16.25 36.03
N ALA A 4 46.03 -15.07 36.64
CA ALA A 4 44.86 -14.25 36.89
C ALA A 4 44.29 -13.75 35.56
N LEU A 5 43.07 -14.16 35.24
CA LEU A 5 42.27 -13.63 34.14
C LEU A 5 41.93 -12.16 34.45
N TRP A 6 42.33 -11.29 33.54
CA TRP A 6 42.17 -9.83 33.65
C TRP A 6 40.68 -9.46 33.68
N PRO A 7 40.22 -8.71 34.71
CA PRO A 7 38.78 -8.33 34.84
C PRO A 7 38.27 -7.43 33.70
N GLY A 8 39.16 -6.81 32.92
CA GLY A 8 38.79 -5.98 31.75
C GLY A 8 38.18 -6.74 30.58
N ALA A 9 38.53 -8.04 30.41
CA ALA A 9 37.99 -8.82 29.31
C ALA A 9 36.50 -9.18 29.48
N PHE A 10 36.07 -9.33 30.73
CA PHE A 10 34.65 -9.62 31.04
C PHE A 10 33.75 -8.40 30.87
N LEU A 11 34.28 -7.20 31.16
CA LEU A 11 33.53 -5.95 30.97
C LEU A 11 33.31 -5.62 29.49
N PHE A 12 34.30 -5.92 28.66
CA PHE A 12 34.22 -5.71 27.20
C PHE A 12 33.22 -6.66 26.53
N LEU A 13 33.16 -7.92 26.99
CA LEU A 13 32.22 -8.91 26.47
C LEU A 13 30.78 -8.58 26.85
N PHE A 14 30.57 -8.01 28.05
CA PHE A 14 29.23 -7.57 28.52
C PHE A 14 28.74 -6.31 27.78
N LEU A 15 29.65 -5.41 27.44
CA LEU A 15 29.31 -4.20 26.65
C LEU A 15 28.94 -4.54 25.20
N LEU A 16 29.55 -5.55 24.61
CA LEU A 16 29.23 -6.02 23.25
C LEU A 16 27.86 -6.70 23.16
N LEU A 17 27.38 -7.32 24.24
CA LEU A 17 26.06 -7.94 24.32
C LEU A 17 24.92 -6.92 24.44
N ILE A 18 25.18 -5.72 24.98
CA ILE A 18 24.17 -4.67 25.12
C ILE A 18 23.93 -3.93 23.81
N ILE A 19 24.93 -3.85 22.92
CA ILE A 19 24.81 -3.15 21.63
C ILE A 19 24.01 -3.99 20.61
N SER A 20 23.96 -5.30 20.77
CA SER A 20 23.22 -6.21 19.87
C SER A 20 21.69 -6.17 20.06
N GLY A 21 21.19 -5.56 21.13
CA GLY A 21 19.76 -5.48 21.43
C GLY A 21 19.02 -4.28 20.81
N ALA A 22 19.73 -3.29 20.23
CA ALA A 22 19.12 -2.04 19.80
C ALA A 22 18.76 -1.98 18.32
N VAL A 23 19.04 -3.00 17.51
CA VAL A 23 18.80 -3.00 16.05
C VAL A 23 17.57 -3.83 15.65
N ALA A 24 16.87 -4.46 16.60
CA ALA A 24 15.77 -5.39 16.31
C ALA A 24 14.36 -4.79 16.51
N GLN A 25 14.18 -3.47 16.56
CA GLN A 25 12.88 -2.85 16.83
C GLN A 25 12.32 -2.05 15.64
N ASP A 26 12.72 -2.34 14.42
CA ASP A 26 11.93 -1.94 13.26
C ASP A 26 11.08 -3.14 12.78
N ILE A 27 10.40 -3.78 13.73
CA ILE A 27 9.26 -4.64 13.39
C ILE A 27 8.19 -3.67 12.89
N LYS A 28 8.13 -3.55 11.58
CA LYS A 28 7.10 -2.90 10.79
C LYS A 28 5.75 -3.22 11.44
N GLU A 29 5.27 -2.28 12.23
CA GLU A 29 3.96 -2.37 12.87
C GLU A 29 2.97 -2.65 11.75
N ILE A 30 2.44 -3.88 11.73
CA ILE A 30 1.41 -4.26 10.77
C ILE A 30 0.22 -3.41 11.15
N LYS A 31 0.05 -2.31 10.44
CA LYS A 31 -1.02 -1.36 10.72
C LYS A 31 -2.34 -2.04 10.36
N GLU A 32 -2.97 -2.62 11.38
CA GLU A 32 -4.29 -3.22 11.23
C GLU A 32 -5.28 -2.17 10.72
N LEU A 33 -6.23 -2.61 9.91
CA LEU A 33 -7.32 -1.74 9.49
C LEU A 33 -8.12 -1.31 10.73
N GLN A 34 -8.33 -0.01 10.86
CA GLN A 34 -9.21 0.56 11.89
C GLN A 34 -10.66 0.40 11.45
N LYS A 35 -11.59 0.65 12.36
CA LYS A 35 -13.01 0.75 12.03
C LYS A 35 -13.45 2.20 12.18
N ASP A 36 -14.28 2.64 11.25
CA ASP A 36 -14.95 3.93 11.31
C ASP A 36 -16.15 3.89 12.28
N GLU A 37 -16.86 5.01 12.38
CA GLU A 37 -18.04 5.17 13.25
C GLU A 37 -19.21 4.24 12.86
N MET A 38 -19.22 3.76 11.62
CA MET A 38 -20.23 2.82 11.10
C MET A 38 -19.76 1.35 11.21
N GLY A 39 -18.58 1.12 11.79
CA GLY A 39 -17.98 -0.21 11.94
C GLY A 39 -17.34 -0.76 10.66
N LYS A 40 -17.18 0.04 9.61
CA LYS A 40 -16.48 -0.35 8.39
C LYS A 40 -14.98 -0.27 8.57
N TYR A 41 -14.26 -1.20 7.96
CA TYR A 41 -12.81 -1.13 7.91
C TYR A 41 -12.34 0.07 7.09
N ILE A 42 -11.36 0.80 7.62
CA ILE A 42 -10.79 1.99 7.02
C ILE A 42 -9.28 2.06 7.24
N HIS A 43 -8.57 2.50 6.22
CA HIS A 43 -7.21 2.99 6.34
C HIS A 43 -7.22 4.49 6.09
N TYR A 44 -7.03 5.31 7.12
CA TYR A 44 -7.18 6.76 7.07
C TYR A 44 -5.88 7.45 7.43
N GLU A 45 -5.47 8.44 6.63
CA GLU A 45 -4.30 9.27 6.90
C GLU A 45 -4.57 10.75 6.58
N VAL A 46 -3.99 11.62 7.42
CA VAL A 46 -3.93 13.07 7.21
C VAL A 46 -2.49 13.48 7.10
N VAL A 47 -2.18 14.29 6.10
CA VAL A 47 -0.84 14.84 5.89
C VAL A 47 -0.94 16.36 5.99
N ASN A 48 -0.22 16.91 6.97
CA ASN A 48 -0.13 18.34 7.23
C ASN A 48 1.12 18.89 6.54
N GLN A 49 1.00 20.12 6.05
CA GLN A 49 2.11 20.92 5.51
C GLN A 49 2.90 20.23 4.38
N LEU A 50 2.46 20.48 3.15
CA LEU A 50 3.30 20.28 1.99
C LEU A 50 3.60 21.65 1.37
N PRO A 51 4.85 21.91 1.00
CA PRO A 51 5.23 23.11 0.25
C PRO A 51 4.81 23.00 -1.22
N VAL A 52 3.58 22.53 -1.45
CA VAL A 52 3.02 22.23 -2.78
C VAL A 52 1.62 22.79 -2.85
N SER A 53 1.30 23.50 -3.94
CA SER A 53 -0.03 24.07 -4.15
C SER A 53 -1.11 22.98 -4.29
N ALA A 54 -2.35 23.31 -3.96
CA ALA A 54 -3.50 22.40 -4.08
C ALA A 54 -3.64 21.86 -5.51
N ASP A 55 -3.47 22.70 -6.54
CA ASP A 55 -3.55 22.28 -7.94
C ASP A 55 -2.47 21.25 -8.30
N SER A 56 -1.24 21.47 -7.81
CA SER A 56 -0.16 20.51 -8.03
C SER A 56 -0.41 19.18 -7.32
N LEU A 57 -1.01 19.22 -6.12
CA LEU A 57 -1.41 18.00 -5.40
C LEU A 57 -2.50 17.24 -6.16
N ALA A 58 -3.53 17.94 -6.62
CA ALA A 58 -4.61 17.34 -7.42
C ALA A 58 -4.07 16.73 -8.72
N PHE A 59 -3.19 17.44 -9.41
CA PHE A 59 -2.55 16.94 -10.63
C PHE A 59 -1.74 15.67 -10.37
N ARG A 60 -0.90 15.68 -9.31
CA ARG A 60 -0.08 14.51 -8.92
C ARG A 60 -0.95 13.33 -8.50
N ALA A 61 -2.02 13.55 -7.75
CA ALA A 61 -2.96 12.51 -7.36
C ALA A 61 -3.60 11.84 -8.58
N LYS A 62 -4.10 12.64 -9.54
CA LYS A 62 -4.64 12.12 -10.82
C LYS A 62 -3.61 11.31 -11.59
N ALA A 63 -2.36 11.79 -11.65
CA ALA A 63 -1.28 11.08 -12.32
C ALA A 63 -0.96 9.74 -11.64
N PHE A 64 -0.95 9.71 -10.30
CA PHE A 64 -0.75 8.48 -9.53
C PHE A 64 -1.84 7.45 -9.82
N PHE A 65 -3.11 7.85 -9.77
CA PHE A 65 -4.23 6.95 -10.06
C PHE A 65 -4.16 6.39 -11.48
N LYS A 66 -3.83 7.23 -12.46
CA LYS A 66 -3.60 6.78 -13.85
C LYS A 66 -2.45 5.76 -13.95
N LEU A 67 -1.34 6.02 -13.24
CA LEU A 67 -0.21 5.08 -13.18
C LEU A 67 -0.61 3.73 -12.60
N LYS A 68 -1.46 3.74 -11.57
CA LYS A 68 -1.98 2.53 -10.90
C LYS A 68 -3.11 1.84 -11.68
N LYS A 69 -3.53 2.38 -12.83
CA LYS A 69 -4.67 1.87 -13.63
C LYS A 69 -5.95 1.73 -12.79
N MET A 70 -6.15 2.65 -11.87
CA MET A 70 -7.38 2.74 -11.10
C MET A 70 -8.47 3.37 -11.96
N ASP A 71 -9.70 2.82 -11.86
CA ASP A 71 -10.84 3.35 -12.61
C ASP A 71 -11.20 4.76 -12.10
N PRO A 72 -11.20 5.78 -12.98
CA PRO A 72 -11.44 7.15 -12.55
C PRO A 72 -12.91 7.37 -12.19
N PHE A 73 -13.12 7.84 -10.98
CA PHE A 73 -14.39 8.41 -10.55
C PHE A 73 -14.10 9.75 -9.87
N THR A 74 -14.31 10.86 -10.58
CA THR A 74 -14.02 12.20 -10.05
C THR A 74 -15.27 12.76 -9.38
N VAL A 75 -15.17 13.13 -8.11
CA VAL A 75 -16.29 13.73 -7.36
C VAL A 75 -16.37 15.23 -7.60
N ASP A 76 -15.25 15.96 -7.43
CA ASP A 76 -15.14 17.39 -7.70
C ASP A 76 -13.69 17.85 -7.89
N SER A 77 -13.43 19.17 -7.95
CA SER A 77 -12.09 19.74 -8.13
C SER A 77 -11.14 19.52 -6.95
N THR A 78 -11.69 19.33 -5.74
CA THR A 78 -10.93 19.19 -4.48
C THR A 78 -10.96 17.79 -3.92
N ALA A 79 -11.83 16.92 -4.44
CA ALA A 79 -12.00 15.54 -4.01
C ALA A 79 -11.94 14.57 -5.19
N LEU A 80 -11.11 13.55 -5.05
CA LEU A 80 -10.97 12.45 -6.01
C LEU A 80 -11.35 11.15 -5.34
N GLU A 81 -12.16 10.36 -6.02
CA GLU A 81 -12.51 9.02 -5.61
C GLU A 81 -12.12 8.03 -6.70
N GLN A 82 -11.51 6.92 -6.32
CA GLN A 82 -11.02 5.90 -7.23
C GLN A 82 -11.33 4.53 -6.67
N ARG A 83 -11.62 3.60 -7.54
CA ARG A 83 -11.77 2.20 -7.17
C ARG A 83 -10.48 1.46 -7.48
N GLY A 84 -9.96 0.76 -6.49
CA GLY A 84 -8.77 -0.07 -6.64
C GLY A 84 -9.03 -1.51 -6.20
N LYS A 85 -8.00 -2.35 -6.37
CA LYS A 85 -8.05 -3.74 -5.90
C LYS A 85 -6.68 -4.23 -5.47
N PHE A 86 -6.68 -5.13 -4.49
CA PHE A 86 -5.53 -5.91 -4.05
C PHE A 86 -5.75 -7.36 -4.42
N VAL A 87 -4.76 -7.99 -5.04
CA VAL A 87 -4.80 -9.44 -5.27
C VAL A 87 -4.37 -10.15 -4.00
N ILE A 88 -5.17 -11.13 -3.57
CA ILE A 88 -4.90 -11.97 -2.42
C ILE A 88 -4.36 -13.31 -2.90
N ASN A 89 -3.17 -13.65 -2.44
CA ASN A 89 -2.54 -14.93 -2.74
C ASN A 89 -2.68 -15.88 -1.55
N LYS A 90 -2.94 -17.13 -1.85
CA LYS A 90 -2.92 -18.22 -0.89
C LYS A 90 -1.74 -19.13 -1.20
N THR A 91 -0.94 -19.39 -0.19
CA THR A 91 0.19 -20.30 -0.31
C THR A 91 -0.22 -21.66 0.21
N ALA A 92 -0.17 -22.66 -0.65
CA ALA A 92 -0.36 -24.06 -0.27
C ALA A 92 0.97 -24.78 -0.50
N PHE A 93 1.59 -25.25 0.58
CA PHE A 93 2.93 -25.84 0.59
C PHE A 93 3.98 -24.85 0.04
N VAL A 94 4.50 -25.08 -1.16
CA VAL A 94 5.52 -24.25 -1.81
C VAL A 94 4.93 -23.36 -2.92
N LEU A 95 3.69 -23.63 -3.34
CA LEU A 95 3.06 -22.95 -4.46
C LEU A 95 2.11 -21.85 -3.96
N SER A 96 2.32 -20.64 -4.47
CA SER A 96 1.42 -19.50 -4.25
C SER A 96 0.53 -19.33 -5.48
N HIS A 97 -0.76 -19.13 -5.28
CA HIS A 97 -1.71 -18.85 -6.34
C HIS A 97 -2.73 -17.78 -5.90
N PRO A 98 -3.27 -17.00 -6.82
CA PRO A 98 -4.32 -16.04 -6.52
C PRO A 98 -5.57 -16.76 -5.99
N SER A 99 -6.06 -16.35 -4.82
CA SER A 99 -7.30 -16.89 -4.22
C SER A 99 -8.50 -15.96 -4.38
N GLY A 100 -8.22 -14.68 -4.64
CA GLY A 100 -9.24 -13.67 -4.84
C GLY A 100 -8.65 -12.28 -4.94
N GLU A 101 -9.53 -11.29 -4.93
CA GLU A 101 -9.17 -9.88 -4.85
C GLU A 101 -9.99 -9.15 -3.79
N ILE A 102 -9.40 -8.14 -3.17
CA ILE A 102 -10.11 -7.20 -2.30
C ILE A 102 -10.23 -5.89 -3.06
N VAL A 103 -11.46 -5.53 -3.40
CA VAL A 103 -11.79 -4.25 -4.03
C VAL A 103 -12.03 -3.23 -2.93
N TYR A 104 -11.63 -1.98 -3.14
CA TYR A 104 -11.80 -0.89 -2.20
C TYR A 104 -12.06 0.43 -2.93
N ASN A 105 -12.65 1.40 -2.22
CA ASN A 105 -12.73 2.79 -2.65
C ASN A 105 -11.58 3.56 -2.01
N PHE A 106 -10.82 4.29 -2.84
CA PHE A 106 -9.79 5.23 -2.41
C PHE A 106 -10.31 6.63 -2.57
N ARG A 107 -10.38 7.39 -1.49
CA ARG A 107 -10.80 8.79 -1.53
C ARG A 107 -9.67 9.71 -1.07
N PHE A 108 -9.53 10.84 -1.77
CA PHE A 108 -8.51 11.85 -1.52
C PHE A 108 -9.16 13.22 -1.52
N GLU A 109 -8.86 14.04 -0.51
CA GLU A 109 -9.39 15.39 -0.37
C GLU A 109 -8.30 16.38 0.04
N ILE A 110 -8.36 17.58 -0.53
CA ILE A 110 -7.45 18.69 -0.24
C ILE A 110 -8.23 19.78 0.49
N LYS A 111 -7.66 20.30 1.59
CA LYS A 111 -8.20 21.44 2.32
C LYS A 111 -7.07 22.35 2.81
N GLY A 112 -6.92 23.52 2.15
CA GLY A 112 -5.82 24.45 2.41
C GLY A 112 -4.48 23.77 2.14
N GLU A 113 -3.57 23.84 3.11
CA GLU A 113 -2.22 23.25 3.03
C GLU A 113 -2.14 21.79 3.50
N ARG A 114 -3.29 21.14 3.69
CA ARG A 114 -3.41 19.76 4.15
C ARG A 114 -4.14 18.93 3.13
N TYR A 115 -3.85 17.64 3.14
CA TYR A 115 -4.71 16.67 2.47
C TYR A 115 -4.96 15.47 3.38
N ARG A 116 -6.05 14.79 3.10
CA ARG A 116 -6.38 13.51 3.70
C ARG A 116 -6.76 12.50 2.63
N PHE A 117 -6.57 11.25 2.94
CA PHE A 117 -7.04 10.17 2.09
C PHE A 117 -7.38 8.96 2.93
N TRP A 118 -8.24 8.13 2.37
CA TRP A 118 -8.60 6.88 3.01
C TRP A 118 -9.03 5.84 1.99
N LEU A 119 -8.84 4.58 2.39
CA LEU A 119 -9.34 3.41 1.71
C LEU A 119 -10.46 2.82 2.56
N THR A 120 -11.59 2.49 1.95
CA THR A 120 -12.78 1.97 2.64
C THR A 120 -13.59 1.07 1.71
N ASP A 121 -14.72 0.53 2.21
CA ASP A 121 -15.61 -0.35 1.46
C ASP A 121 -14.89 -1.57 0.89
N PHE A 122 -14.10 -2.24 1.73
CA PHE A 122 -13.34 -3.41 1.34
C PHE A 122 -14.26 -4.61 1.08
N LEU A 123 -14.24 -5.10 -0.16
CA LEU A 123 -15.06 -6.22 -0.61
C LEU A 123 -14.17 -7.33 -1.13
N PHE A 124 -14.24 -8.51 -0.53
CA PHE A 124 -13.53 -9.68 -1.03
C PHE A 124 -14.32 -10.35 -2.16
N ILE A 125 -13.67 -10.62 -3.28
CA ILE A 125 -14.20 -11.33 -4.42
C ILE A 125 -13.33 -12.57 -4.64
N PRO A 126 -13.86 -13.80 -4.39
CA PRO A 126 -13.10 -15.01 -4.60
C PRO A 126 -12.82 -15.27 -6.08
N TYR A 127 -11.70 -15.93 -6.37
CA TYR A 127 -11.37 -16.37 -7.70
C TYR A 127 -11.76 -17.84 -7.92
N GLN A 128 -12.01 -18.16 -9.18
CA GLN A 128 -12.17 -19.53 -9.67
C GLN A 128 -11.29 -19.73 -10.91
N ARG A 129 -10.98 -20.97 -11.24
CA ARG A 129 -10.31 -21.26 -12.49
C ARG A 129 -11.33 -21.33 -13.64
N ASP A 130 -11.03 -20.64 -14.72
CA ASP A 130 -11.77 -20.76 -15.97
C ASP A 130 -11.33 -22.03 -16.74
N ARG A 131 -11.98 -22.28 -17.88
CA ARG A 131 -11.67 -23.43 -18.75
C ARG A 131 -10.24 -23.42 -19.33
N TYR A 132 -9.57 -22.30 -19.28
CA TYR A 132 -8.18 -22.14 -19.73
C TYR A 132 -7.17 -22.20 -18.58
N GLY A 133 -7.63 -22.43 -17.35
CA GLY A 133 -6.79 -22.49 -16.17
C GLY A 133 -6.45 -21.14 -15.53
N ASN A 134 -6.99 -20.03 -16.06
CA ASN A 134 -6.75 -18.69 -15.49
C ASN A 134 -7.58 -18.49 -14.22
N PHE A 135 -7.03 -17.73 -13.28
CA PHE A 135 -7.77 -17.29 -12.10
C PHE A 135 -8.56 -16.02 -12.42
N VAL A 136 -9.89 -16.14 -12.35
CA VAL A 136 -10.82 -15.05 -12.66
C VAL A 136 -11.82 -14.85 -11.51
N PRO A 137 -12.37 -13.63 -11.31
CA PRO A 137 -13.42 -13.40 -10.33
C PRO A 137 -14.60 -14.35 -10.53
N SER A 138 -15.01 -15.03 -9.46
CA SER A 138 -16.13 -15.98 -9.51
C SER A 138 -17.50 -15.29 -9.48
N THR A 139 -17.53 -14.02 -9.07
CA THR A 139 -18.74 -13.21 -8.95
C THR A 139 -18.40 -11.72 -9.11
N THR A 140 -19.39 -10.93 -9.48
CA THR A 140 -19.31 -9.46 -9.50
C THR A 140 -19.69 -8.83 -8.16
N LYS A 141 -20.32 -9.61 -7.26
CA LYS A 141 -20.71 -9.15 -5.92
C LYS A 141 -19.65 -9.54 -4.91
N GLY A 142 -18.96 -8.55 -4.35
CA GLY A 142 -18.00 -8.76 -3.28
C GLY A 142 -18.67 -9.01 -1.93
N ILE A 143 -17.93 -9.64 -1.03
CA ILE A 143 -18.32 -9.90 0.36
C ILE A 143 -17.64 -8.85 1.23
N PRO A 144 -18.38 -7.99 1.97
CA PRO A 144 -17.77 -7.00 2.86
C PRO A 144 -16.84 -7.65 3.88
N LEU A 145 -15.66 -7.08 4.11
CA LEU A 145 -14.70 -7.62 5.09
C LEU A 145 -15.25 -7.59 6.52
N GLU A 146 -16.21 -6.71 6.80
CA GLU A 146 -16.92 -6.60 8.08
C GLU A 146 -17.87 -7.76 8.36
N LYS A 147 -18.21 -8.53 7.31
CA LYS A 147 -19.14 -9.66 7.45
C LYS A 147 -18.54 -10.73 8.33
N SER A 148 -19.23 -11.03 9.42
CA SER A 148 -18.86 -12.14 10.31
C SER A 148 -18.85 -13.47 9.55
N GLN A 149 -17.78 -14.24 9.72
CA GLN A 149 -17.61 -15.56 9.15
C GLN A 149 -17.84 -16.64 10.21
N GLY A 150 -18.30 -17.81 9.74
CA GLY A 150 -18.40 -18.99 10.61
C GLY A 150 -17.00 -19.43 11.11
N LYS A 151 -16.97 -20.21 12.21
CA LYS A 151 -15.74 -20.65 12.87
C LYS A 151 -14.71 -21.30 11.91
N LEU A 152 -15.18 -22.03 10.91
CA LEU A 152 -14.34 -22.74 9.94
C LEU A 152 -13.51 -21.78 9.07
N ASN A 153 -14.04 -20.59 8.75
CA ASN A 153 -13.41 -19.63 7.84
C ASN A 153 -12.84 -18.41 8.58
N ALA A 154 -12.97 -18.35 9.89
CA ALA A 154 -12.56 -17.18 10.68
C ALA A 154 -11.07 -16.86 10.54
N GLY A 155 -10.21 -17.87 10.54
CA GLY A 155 -8.76 -17.69 10.40
C GLY A 155 -8.36 -17.16 9.01
N GLU A 156 -8.97 -17.69 7.96
CA GLU A 156 -8.72 -17.22 6.60
C GLU A 156 -9.23 -15.79 6.41
N TRP A 157 -10.38 -15.48 6.98
CA TRP A 157 -10.95 -14.13 6.92
C TRP A 157 -10.10 -13.10 7.65
N SER A 158 -9.57 -13.46 8.83
CA SER A 158 -8.61 -12.63 9.56
C SER A 158 -7.35 -12.36 8.74
N ALA A 159 -6.86 -13.37 8.02
CA ALA A 159 -5.72 -13.21 7.12
C ALA A 159 -6.02 -12.22 5.97
N TYR A 160 -7.22 -12.25 5.40
CA TYR A 160 -7.65 -11.28 4.38
C TYR A 160 -7.69 -9.85 4.91
N ILE A 161 -8.21 -9.64 6.12
CA ILE A 161 -8.24 -8.32 6.77
C ILE A 161 -6.82 -7.82 7.02
N SER A 162 -5.95 -8.67 7.55
CA SER A 162 -4.54 -8.34 7.80
C SER A 162 -3.80 -8.01 6.50
N ASP A 163 -4.02 -8.78 5.43
CA ASP A 163 -3.41 -8.54 4.13
C ASP A 163 -3.90 -7.23 3.49
N ALA A 164 -5.21 -6.93 3.60
CA ALA A 164 -5.78 -5.66 3.19
C ALA A 164 -5.13 -4.48 3.93
N GLY A 165 -4.93 -4.59 5.25
CA GLY A 165 -4.25 -3.57 6.06
C GLY A 165 -2.82 -3.34 5.59
N ARG A 166 -2.06 -4.41 5.40
CA ARG A 166 -0.67 -4.36 4.92
C ARG A 166 -0.57 -3.72 3.53
N GLN A 167 -1.43 -4.12 2.58
CA GLN A 167 -1.43 -3.57 1.22
C GLN A 167 -1.91 -2.12 1.19
N SER A 168 -2.88 -1.75 2.05
CA SER A 168 -3.33 -0.36 2.22
C SER A 168 -2.21 0.53 2.73
N ALA A 169 -1.47 0.10 3.74
CA ALA A 169 -0.33 0.84 4.28
C ALA A 169 0.80 1.02 3.23
N ALA A 170 1.07 -0.02 2.44
CA ALA A 170 2.05 0.06 1.36
C ALA A 170 1.63 1.06 0.28
N LEU A 171 0.37 0.99 -0.16
CA LEU A 171 -0.19 1.94 -1.14
C LEU A 171 -0.19 3.37 -0.60
N ALA A 172 -0.53 3.56 0.68
CA ALA A 172 -0.51 4.86 1.34
C ALA A 172 0.90 5.46 1.38
N ALA A 173 1.92 4.67 1.71
CA ALA A 173 3.31 5.11 1.69
C ALA A 173 3.77 5.51 0.28
N GLU A 174 3.42 4.71 -0.72
CA GLU A 174 3.73 5.00 -2.12
C GLU A 174 3.01 6.27 -2.61
N PHE A 175 1.74 6.44 -2.28
CA PHE A 175 0.96 7.63 -2.63
C PHE A 175 1.57 8.89 -2.02
N LYS A 176 1.89 8.88 -0.72
CA LYS A 176 2.55 10.01 -0.04
C LYS A 176 3.91 10.33 -0.67
N GLY A 177 4.70 9.31 -0.94
CA GLY A 177 5.98 9.46 -1.62
C GLY A 177 5.84 10.11 -3.00
N TYR A 178 4.84 9.70 -3.77
CA TYR A 178 4.55 10.26 -5.09
C TYR A 178 4.10 11.73 -5.02
N LEU A 179 3.25 12.08 -4.05
CA LEU A 179 2.79 13.45 -3.86
C LEU A 179 3.91 14.39 -3.37
N SER A 180 4.80 13.91 -2.51
CA SER A 180 5.92 14.68 -1.96
C SER A 180 7.10 14.78 -2.93
N ALA A 181 7.26 13.83 -3.83
CA ALA A 181 8.35 13.85 -4.79
C ALA A 181 8.31 15.16 -5.57
N SER A 182 9.36 15.93 -5.46
CA SER A 182 9.62 17.05 -6.36
C SER A 182 9.72 16.46 -7.77
N GLN A 183 8.64 16.52 -8.53
CA GLN A 183 8.71 16.28 -9.95
C GLN A 183 9.47 17.46 -10.55
N GLN A 184 10.77 17.40 -10.52
CA GLN A 184 11.53 17.95 -11.61
C GLN A 184 10.97 17.23 -12.84
N ALA A 185 10.04 17.91 -13.50
CA ALA A 185 9.71 17.57 -14.87
C ALA A 185 11.04 17.57 -15.62
N LYS A 186 11.64 16.39 -15.74
CA LYS A 186 12.69 16.22 -16.74
C LYS A 186 11.94 16.52 -18.03
N PRO A 187 12.20 17.68 -18.65
CA PRO A 187 11.60 17.92 -19.94
C PRO A 187 12.05 16.74 -20.80
N LEU A 188 11.11 15.98 -21.30
CA LEU A 188 11.33 15.08 -22.41
C LEU A 188 11.63 15.96 -23.61
N HIS A 189 12.77 16.62 -23.56
CA HIS A 189 13.41 17.13 -24.72
C HIS A 189 14.00 15.90 -25.46
N LYS A 190 13.12 15.11 -26.04
CA LYS A 190 13.48 14.36 -27.23
C LYS A 190 13.71 15.42 -28.29
N THR A 191 14.90 16.00 -28.28
CA THR A 191 15.49 16.50 -29.50
C THR A 191 15.68 15.28 -30.38
N GLY A 192 14.63 14.91 -31.06
CA GLY A 192 14.74 14.02 -32.18
C GLY A 192 15.67 14.73 -33.14
N THR A 193 16.90 14.28 -33.23
CA THR A 193 17.77 14.63 -34.34
C THR A 193 17.00 14.20 -35.57
N LEU A 194 16.45 15.19 -36.31
CA LEU A 194 15.82 14.95 -37.57
C LEU A 194 16.90 14.35 -38.47
N ILE A 195 16.81 13.06 -38.74
CA ILE A 195 17.67 12.38 -39.69
C ILE A 195 17.21 12.87 -41.07
N SER A 196 17.99 13.75 -41.66
CA SER A 196 17.75 14.20 -43.00
C SER A 196 18.03 13.04 -43.97
N THR A 197 17.02 12.57 -44.68
CA THR A 197 17.16 11.55 -45.73
C THR A 197 17.49 12.19 -47.10
N LYS A 198 17.71 13.51 -47.15
CA LYS A 198 17.94 14.27 -48.41
C LYS A 198 19.38 14.73 -48.62
N SER A 199 20.27 14.47 -47.66
CA SER A 199 21.69 14.78 -47.81
C SER A 199 22.54 13.57 -47.42
N TRP A 200 23.35 13.11 -48.32
CA TRP A 200 24.40 12.12 -48.15
C TRP A 200 25.62 12.54 -48.96
#